data_cdb255d150d4456d93ada70d8cab260c
#
_entry.id   cdb255d150d4456d93ada70d8cab260c
#
_cell.length_a   1.000
_cell.length_b   1.000
_cell.length_c   1.000
_cell.angle_alpha   90.00
_cell.angle_beta   90.00
_cell.angle_gamma   90.00
#
_symmetry.space_group_name_H-M   'P 1'
#
loop_
_entity.id
_entity.type
_entity.pdbx_description
1 polymer ?
#
loop_
_entity_poly.entity_id
_entity_poly.type
_entity_poly.pdbx_seq_one_letter_code
_entity_poly.pdbx_strand_id
1 'polypeptide(L)'
;MSDILTIDTSKDLYTNSKPLEPLPLFDDNHPYLSKVMPDYDTTALPNTKMTNLVQQLKMTMKRYGGIGLSANQCGVIERMFVIGHEDFSLTCINPKVVEVSEDLANESEGCLSYPGLYLKIKRPSWIVGEFTTEEGKTERMRMEGVTARCFLHELDHMDGKKFVELVGPATLMTAKRKQEKMMKKFVRRQKKK
;
A
#
# COMPACT_ATOMS: atom_id res chain seq x y z
N MET A 1 -60.58 16.80 -8.99
CA MET A 1 -59.60 15.73 -9.30
C MET A 1 -58.24 16.41 -9.39
N SER A 2 -57.43 16.21 -8.41
CA SER A 2 -56.09 16.80 -8.37
C SER A 2 -55.13 15.85 -9.08
N ASP A 3 -54.49 16.33 -10.13
CA ASP A 3 -53.47 15.60 -10.85
C ASP A 3 -52.27 15.34 -9.94
N ILE A 4 -52.02 14.07 -9.67
CA ILE A 4 -50.80 13.61 -8.94
C ILE A 4 -49.65 13.61 -9.96
N LEU A 5 -48.77 14.58 -9.83
CA LEU A 5 -47.50 14.62 -10.57
C LEU A 5 -46.61 13.45 -10.09
N THR A 6 -46.47 12.41 -10.91
CA THR A 6 -45.54 11.34 -10.67
C THR A 6 -44.17 11.76 -11.20
N ILE A 7 -43.24 12.08 -10.31
CA ILE A 7 -41.85 12.34 -10.68
C ILE A 7 -41.17 10.99 -10.81
N ASP A 8 -40.77 10.62 -12.02
CA ASP A 8 -39.93 9.44 -12.29
C ASP A 8 -38.50 9.76 -11.85
N THR A 9 -38.13 9.33 -10.66
CA THR A 9 -36.79 9.53 -10.09
C THR A 9 -35.79 8.47 -10.53
N SER A 10 -36.15 7.55 -11.44
CA SER A 10 -35.31 6.42 -11.82
C SER A 10 -34.22 6.73 -12.84
N LYS A 11 -34.24 7.90 -13.49
CA LYS A 11 -33.34 8.19 -14.62
C LYS A 11 -32.17 9.14 -14.34
N ASP A 12 -32.16 9.91 -13.25
CA ASP A 12 -31.20 11.03 -13.15
C ASP A 12 -30.25 11.03 -11.95
N LEU A 13 -30.23 9.97 -11.13
CA LEU A 13 -29.39 9.95 -9.93
C LEU A 13 -28.06 9.18 -10.06
N TYR A 14 -27.74 8.56 -11.22
CA TYR A 14 -26.59 7.65 -11.33
C TYR A 14 -25.58 7.96 -12.44
N THR A 15 -25.60 9.10 -13.09
CA THR A 15 -24.82 9.25 -14.34
C THR A 15 -23.77 10.34 -14.37
N ASN A 16 -23.23 10.82 -13.23
CA ASN A 16 -22.11 11.80 -13.29
C ASN A 16 -21.02 11.59 -12.24
N SER A 17 -20.78 10.38 -11.73
CA SER A 17 -19.57 10.12 -10.99
C SER A 17 -18.44 9.81 -11.99
N LYS A 18 -17.47 10.73 -12.10
CA LYS A 18 -16.23 10.47 -12.85
C LYS A 18 -15.67 9.10 -12.41
N PRO A 19 -15.27 8.22 -13.33
CA PRO A 19 -14.67 6.95 -12.97
C PRO A 19 -13.49 7.16 -12.02
N LEU A 20 -13.37 6.28 -11.02
CA LEU A 20 -12.21 6.31 -10.13
C LEU A 20 -10.95 6.01 -10.93
N GLU A 21 -9.91 6.79 -10.70
CA GLU A 21 -8.60 6.61 -11.33
C GLU A 21 -7.55 6.24 -10.28
N PRO A 22 -6.50 5.51 -10.67
CA PRO A 22 -5.36 5.25 -9.77
C PRO A 22 -4.76 6.56 -9.26
N LEU A 23 -4.31 6.56 -8.02
CA LEU A 23 -3.58 7.68 -7.43
C LEU A 23 -2.16 7.78 -8.02
N PRO A 24 -1.54 8.96 -7.99
CA PRO A 24 -0.13 9.10 -8.31
C PRO A 24 0.71 8.31 -7.31
N LEU A 25 1.79 7.69 -7.78
CA LEU A 25 2.79 7.05 -6.93
C LEU A 25 4.01 7.96 -6.85
N PHE A 26 4.46 8.25 -5.63
CA PHE A 26 5.62 9.10 -5.39
C PHE A 26 6.91 8.27 -5.27
N ASP A 27 8.01 8.89 -5.69
CA ASP A 27 9.35 8.33 -5.56
C ASP A 27 9.92 8.51 -4.13
N ASP A 28 11.12 7.98 -3.92
CA ASP A 28 11.79 7.92 -2.62
C ASP A 28 12.15 9.28 -2.00
N ASN A 29 12.05 10.36 -2.75
CA ASN A 29 12.34 11.72 -2.29
C ASN A 29 11.12 12.41 -1.66
N HIS A 30 9.92 11.83 -1.79
CA HIS A 30 8.71 12.46 -1.29
C HIS A 30 8.71 12.56 0.25
N PRO A 31 8.46 13.75 0.83
CA PRO A 31 8.61 13.98 2.26
C PRO A 31 7.66 13.13 3.14
N TYR A 32 6.53 12.69 2.62
CA TYR A 32 5.59 11.85 3.37
C TYR A 32 6.13 10.45 3.68
N LEU A 33 7.11 9.95 2.91
CA LEU A 33 7.73 8.65 3.18
C LEU A 33 8.60 8.63 4.45
N SER A 34 8.92 9.80 5.00
CA SER A 34 9.69 9.94 6.24
C SER A 34 8.86 10.49 7.41
N LYS A 35 7.53 10.53 7.26
CA LYS A 35 6.64 11.02 8.31
C LYS A 35 5.84 9.87 8.91
N VAL A 36 5.69 9.91 10.24
CA VAL A 36 4.72 9.04 10.93
C VAL A 36 3.32 9.47 10.52
N MET A 37 2.51 8.51 10.06
CA MET A 37 1.15 8.78 9.64
C MET A 37 0.22 8.81 10.86
N PRO A 38 -0.66 9.83 10.96
CA PRO A 38 -1.64 9.91 12.03
C PRO A 38 -2.71 8.84 11.88
N ASP A 39 -3.24 8.38 13.01
CA ASP A 39 -4.38 7.46 13.01
C ASP A 39 -5.58 8.06 12.30
N TYR A 40 -6.29 7.23 11.56
CA TYR A 40 -7.56 7.57 10.94
C TYR A 40 -8.69 7.47 11.96
N ASP A 41 -9.64 8.41 11.94
CA ASP A 41 -10.86 8.31 12.74
C ASP A 41 -11.81 7.24 12.15
N THR A 42 -11.84 6.08 12.78
CA THR A 42 -12.63 4.94 12.33
C THR A 42 -14.11 4.99 12.74
N THR A 43 -14.53 5.99 13.51
CA THR A 43 -15.92 6.08 14.03
C THR A 43 -16.96 6.27 12.93
N ALA A 44 -16.54 6.84 11.78
CA ALA A 44 -17.40 7.08 10.63
C ALA A 44 -17.33 5.98 9.55
N LEU A 45 -16.70 4.83 9.83
CA LEU A 45 -16.65 3.70 8.90
C LEU A 45 -17.92 2.82 9.04
N PRO A 46 -18.37 2.20 7.93
CA PRO A 46 -17.94 2.42 6.54
C PRO A 46 -18.42 3.75 5.96
N ASN A 47 -17.63 4.32 5.04
CA ASN A 47 -18.06 5.50 4.29
C ASN A 47 -17.50 5.49 2.85
N THR A 48 -18.19 6.20 1.95
CA THR A 48 -17.86 6.25 0.52
C THR A 48 -16.45 6.80 0.26
N LYS A 49 -15.99 7.78 1.06
CA LYS A 49 -14.63 8.35 0.90
C LYS A 49 -13.56 7.27 1.11
N MET A 50 -13.69 6.47 2.17
CA MET A 50 -12.76 5.37 2.46
C MET A 50 -12.85 4.27 1.40
N THR A 51 -14.05 3.84 1.02
CA THR A 51 -14.23 2.83 -0.02
C THR A 51 -13.57 3.25 -1.34
N ASN A 52 -13.77 4.51 -1.76
CA ASN A 52 -13.13 5.05 -2.97
C ASN A 52 -11.61 5.08 -2.84
N LEU A 53 -11.08 5.53 -1.71
CA LEU A 53 -9.63 5.57 -1.45
C LEU A 53 -9.00 4.17 -1.52
N VAL A 54 -9.63 3.18 -0.90
CA VAL A 54 -9.19 1.77 -0.94
C VAL A 54 -9.16 1.26 -2.38
N GLN A 55 -10.20 1.53 -3.16
CA GLN A 55 -10.23 1.13 -4.57
C GLN A 55 -9.11 1.80 -5.38
N GLN A 56 -8.88 3.10 -5.19
CA GLN A 56 -7.81 3.83 -5.87
C GLN A 56 -6.41 3.29 -5.48
N LEU A 57 -6.17 2.98 -4.21
CA LEU A 57 -4.92 2.35 -3.75
C LEU A 57 -4.72 0.98 -4.38
N LYS A 58 -5.75 0.13 -4.39
CA LYS A 58 -5.72 -1.20 -5.04
C LYS A 58 -5.44 -1.10 -6.54
N MET A 59 -6.06 -0.13 -7.23
CA MET A 59 -5.80 0.14 -8.66
C MET A 59 -4.35 0.59 -8.88
N THR A 60 -3.83 1.49 -8.04
CA THR A 60 -2.44 1.96 -8.11
C THR A 60 -1.46 0.83 -7.86
N MET A 61 -1.65 0.06 -6.79
CA MET A 61 -0.85 -1.13 -6.46
C MET A 61 -0.77 -2.09 -7.65
N LYS A 62 -1.91 -2.45 -8.23
CA LYS A 62 -2.00 -3.34 -9.40
C LYS A 62 -1.32 -2.75 -10.63
N ARG A 63 -1.49 -1.46 -10.90
CA ARG A 63 -0.88 -0.76 -12.04
C ARG A 63 0.64 -0.85 -12.02
N TYR A 64 1.25 -0.76 -10.83
CA TYR A 64 2.70 -0.83 -10.66
C TYR A 64 3.23 -2.24 -10.34
N GLY A 65 2.35 -3.26 -10.32
CA GLY A 65 2.74 -4.65 -10.08
C GLY A 65 3.19 -4.92 -8.64
N GLY A 66 2.69 -4.16 -7.67
CA GLY A 66 2.94 -4.35 -6.24
C GLY A 66 2.03 -5.39 -5.62
N ILE A 67 2.43 -5.88 -4.45
CA ILE A 67 1.65 -6.75 -3.56
C ILE A 67 1.24 -6.04 -2.27
N GLY A 68 1.75 -4.82 -2.05
CA GLY A 68 1.38 -3.89 -0.98
C GLY A 68 1.53 -2.46 -1.47
N LEU A 69 0.78 -1.54 -0.86
CA LEU A 69 0.87 -0.11 -1.11
C LEU A 69 0.30 0.66 0.06
N SER A 70 1.11 1.54 0.63
CA SER A 70 0.71 2.43 1.71
C SER A 70 0.19 3.78 1.17
N ALA A 71 -0.75 4.39 1.91
CA ALA A 71 -1.42 5.62 1.51
C ALA A 71 -0.45 6.80 1.32
N ASN A 72 0.58 6.91 2.18
CA ASN A 72 1.57 7.98 2.10
C ASN A 72 2.45 7.91 0.83
N GLN A 73 2.62 6.74 0.20
CA GLN A 73 3.27 6.60 -1.10
C GLN A 73 2.46 7.27 -2.23
N CYS A 74 1.17 7.52 -1.99
CA CYS A 74 0.26 8.20 -2.92
C CYS A 74 -0.08 9.63 -2.46
N GLY A 75 0.57 10.17 -1.43
CA GLY A 75 0.33 11.52 -0.92
C GLY A 75 -0.85 11.65 0.02
N VAL A 76 -1.44 10.55 0.45
CA VAL A 76 -2.56 10.54 1.41
C VAL A 76 -1.99 10.42 2.83
N ILE A 77 -2.39 11.36 3.71
CA ILE A 77 -1.91 11.44 5.09
C ILE A 77 -2.89 10.70 6.01
N GLU A 78 -2.96 9.39 5.83
CA GLU A 78 -3.80 8.50 6.64
C GLU A 78 -2.99 7.23 6.98
N ARG A 79 -3.14 6.74 8.22
CA ARG A 79 -2.45 5.52 8.66
C ARG A 79 -3.15 4.28 8.11
N MET A 80 -2.90 3.98 6.85
CA MET A 80 -3.49 2.82 6.18
C MET A 80 -2.66 2.34 4.99
N PHE A 81 -2.84 1.06 4.66
CA PHE A 81 -2.30 0.44 3.47
C PHE A 81 -3.21 -0.68 2.95
N VAL A 82 -2.94 -1.12 1.74
CA VAL A 82 -3.57 -2.29 1.13
C VAL A 82 -2.52 -3.34 0.81
N ILE A 83 -2.88 -4.61 0.98
CA ILE A 83 -2.10 -5.78 0.55
C ILE A 83 -2.98 -6.58 -0.41
N GLY A 84 -2.40 -7.13 -1.47
CA GLY A 84 -3.14 -7.99 -2.37
C GLY A 84 -2.25 -8.71 -3.36
N HIS A 85 -2.47 -10.02 -3.50
CA HIS A 85 -1.86 -10.82 -4.55
C HIS A 85 -2.84 -11.96 -4.90
N GLU A 86 -2.92 -12.28 -6.19
CA GLU A 86 -3.88 -13.27 -6.69
C GLU A 86 -5.31 -12.96 -6.21
N ASP A 87 -5.94 -13.89 -5.49
CA ASP A 87 -7.30 -13.74 -4.95
C ASP A 87 -7.35 -13.16 -3.53
N PHE A 88 -6.18 -12.87 -2.93
CA PHE A 88 -6.08 -12.30 -1.58
C PHE A 88 -6.06 -10.78 -1.63
N SER A 89 -6.88 -10.11 -0.82
CA SER A 89 -6.90 -8.65 -0.67
C SER A 89 -7.24 -8.26 0.75
N LEU A 90 -6.44 -7.36 1.32
CA LEU A 90 -6.58 -6.87 2.68
C LEU A 90 -6.47 -5.35 2.70
N THR A 91 -7.34 -4.70 3.46
CA THR A 91 -7.27 -3.27 3.79
C THR A 91 -6.95 -3.14 5.27
N CYS A 92 -5.87 -2.44 5.61
CA CYS A 92 -5.42 -2.26 6.97
C CYS A 92 -5.45 -0.77 7.34
N ILE A 93 -6.40 -0.37 8.18
CA ILE A 93 -6.53 0.98 8.74
C ILE A 93 -6.05 0.93 10.19
N ASN A 94 -5.22 1.88 10.61
CA ASN A 94 -4.57 1.93 11.92
C ASN A 94 -3.87 0.60 12.29
N PRO A 95 -3.03 0.06 11.39
CA PRO A 95 -2.39 -1.23 11.59
C PRO A 95 -1.36 -1.16 12.72
N LYS A 96 -1.27 -2.26 13.47
CA LYS A 96 -0.21 -2.53 14.45
C LYS A 96 0.13 -4.01 14.51
N VAL A 97 1.31 -4.34 14.98
CA VAL A 97 1.74 -5.71 15.28
C VAL A 97 1.52 -5.97 16.76
N VAL A 98 0.86 -7.09 17.08
CA VAL A 98 0.58 -7.51 18.46
C VAL A 98 1.42 -8.70 18.90
N GLU A 99 1.87 -9.56 17.96
CA GLU A 99 2.77 -10.68 18.20
C GLU A 99 3.74 -10.86 17.03
N VAL A 100 4.92 -11.36 17.31
CA VAL A 100 5.94 -11.68 16.29
C VAL A 100 6.62 -13.01 16.63
N SER A 101 7.15 -13.70 15.61
CA SER A 101 8.02 -14.85 15.81
C SER A 101 9.40 -14.42 16.32
N GLU A 102 10.05 -15.29 17.08
CA GLU A 102 11.48 -15.18 17.41
C GLU A 102 12.35 -15.51 16.17
N ASP A 103 11.89 -16.43 15.34
CA ASP A 103 12.56 -16.80 14.10
C ASP A 103 12.49 -15.68 13.07
N LEU A 104 13.66 -15.43 12.45
CA LEU A 104 13.80 -14.39 11.41
C LEU A 104 14.07 -15.02 10.05
N ALA A 105 13.31 -14.60 9.05
CA ALA A 105 13.54 -14.90 7.64
C ALA A 105 14.32 -13.76 6.97
N ASN A 106 15.39 -14.09 6.23
CA ASN A 106 16.21 -13.10 5.50
C ASN A 106 15.92 -13.20 4.00
N GLU A 107 14.95 -12.43 3.53
CA GLU A 107 14.43 -12.48 2.16
C GLU A 107 14.49 -11.14 1.45
N SER A 108 14.30 -11.19 0.13
CA SER A 108 14.35 -10.00 -0.73
C SER A 108 13.06 -9.19 -0.63
N GLU A 109 13.19 -7.89 -0.41
CA GLU A 109 12.10 -6.90 -0.48
C GLU A 109 12.39 -5.87 -1.56
N GLY A 110 11.32 -5.39 -2.22
CA GLY A 110 11.32 -4.22 -3.08
C GLY A 110 10.26 -3.24 -2.59
N CYS A 111 10.32 -2.00 -3.06
CA CYS A 111 9.33 -0.98 -2.76
C CYS A 111 8.93 -0.27 -4.04
N LEU A 112 7.65 0.01 -4.24
CA LEU A 112 7.16 0.72 -5.43
C LEU A 112 7.73 2.13 -5.55
N SER A 113 8.01 2.80 -4.43
CA SER A 113 8.70 4.11 -4.40
C SER A 113 10.20 4.03 -4.71
N TYR A 114 10.77 2.83 -4.83
CA TYR A 114 12.18 2.56 -5.16
C TYR A 114 12.29 1.59 -6.35
N PRO A 115 11.85 1.97 -7.54
CA PRO A 115 11.73 1.05 -8.67
C PRO A 115 13.05 0.33 -8.98
N GLY A 116 12.99 -1.02 -9.02
CA GLY A 116 14.13 -1.87 -9.34
C GLY A 116 15.18 -2.03 -8.24
N LEU A 117 14.99 -1.44 -7.06
CA LEU A 117 15.85 -1.68 -5.88
C LEU A 117 15.30 -2.85 -5.06
N TYR A 118 16.14 -3.83 -4.81
CA TYR A 118 15.83 -5.00 -3.98
C TYR A 118 16.91 -5.18 -2.92
N LEU A 119 16.48 -5.40 -1.68
CA LEU A 119 17.33 -5.58 -0.51
C LEU A 119 16.95 -6.84 0.25
N LYS A 120 17.94 -7.59 0.75
CA LYS A 120 17.68 -8.68 1.69
C LYS A 120 17.52 -8.10 3.09
N ILE A 121 16.35 -8.30 3.69
CA ILE A 121 15.97 -7.76 5.00
C ILE A 121 15.55 -8.92 5.91
N LYS A 122 16.03 -8.88 7.14
CA LYS A 122 15.60 -9.82 8.19
C LYS A 122 14.30 -9.34 8.79
N ARG A 123 13.28 -10.18 8.77
CA ARG A 123 11.98 -9.94 9.39
C ARG A 123 11.51 -11.17 10.16
N PRO A 124 10.64 -11.02 11.17
CA PRO A 124 9.93 -12.14 11.75
C PRO A 124 9.30 -13.02 10.66
N SER A 125 9.37 -14.35 10.82
CA SER A 125 8.82 -15.31 9.86
C SER A 125 7.29 -15.33 9.87
N TRP A 126 6.66 -14.96 11.00
CA TRP A 126 5.24 -14.72 11.14
C TRP A 126 4.96 -13.57 12.12
N ILE A 127 3.79 -12.97 11.99
CA ILE A 127 3.27 -11.93 12.87
C ILE A 127 1.79 -12.18 13.17
N VAL A 128 1.28 -11.57 14.23
CA VAL A 128 -0.14 -11.28 14.38
C VAL A 128 -0.33 -9.78 14.23
N GLY A 129 -1.00 -9.37 13.16
CA GLY A 129 -1.38 -7.98 12.90
C GLY A 129 -2.77 -7.69 13.43
N GLU A 130 -2.98 -6.49 13.99
CA GLU A 130 -4.30 -5.95 14.33
C GLU A 130 -4.53 -4.69 13.50
N PHE A 131 -5.71 -4.55 12.91
CA PHE A 131 -6.09 -3.42 12.05
C PHE A 131 -7.61 -3.29 11.98
N THR A 132 -8.11 -2.15 11.54
CA THR A 132 -9.52 -1.94 11.20
C THR A 132 -9.71 -2.11 9.70
N THR A 133 -10.75 -2.83 9.28
CA THR A 133 -11.11 -2.99 7.87
C THR A 133 -11.89 -1.77 7.34
N GLU A 134 -12.11 -1.72 6.03
CA GLU A 134 -12.91 -0.64 5.40
C GLU A 134 -14.38 -0.66 5.82
N GLU A 135 -14.86 -1.80 6.37
CA GLU A 135 -16.20 -1.95 6.97
C GLU A 135 -16.26 -1.48 8.43
N GLY A 136 -15.15 -1.01 9.01
CA GLY A 136 -15.07 -0.55 10.40
C GLY A 136 -14.92 -1.67 11.43
N LYS A 137 -14.57 -2.89 11.01
CA LYS A 137 -14.34 -4.04 11.93
C LYS A 137 -12.87 -4.09 12.32
N THR A 138 -12.58 -4.22 13.61
CA THR A 138 -11.23 -4.53 14.10
C THR A 138 -10.98 -6.01 14.00
N GLU A 139 -9.91 -6.39 13.32
CA GLU A 139 -9.51 -7.78 13.11
C GLU A 139 -8.09 -8.03 13.61
N ARG A 140 -7.85 -9.28 14.06
CA ARG A 140 -6.53 -9.81 14.34
C ARG A 140 -6.28 -10.99 13.42
N MET A 141 -5.16 -10.93 12.68
CA MET A 141 -4.82 -11.95 11.71
C MET A 141 -3.38 -12.42 11.91
N ARG A 142 -3.20 -13.75 12.01
CA ARG A 142 -1.88 -14.36 11.91
C ARG A 142 -1.47 -14.44 10.44
N MET A 143 -0.31 -13.90 10.12
CA MET A 143 0.26 -13.85 8.77
C MET A 143 1.65 -14.47 8.78
N GLU A 144 2.04 -15.12 7.67
CA GLU A 144 3.33 -15.80 7.52
C GLU A 144 3.95 -15.46 6.15
N GLY A 145 5.25 -15.70 6.00
CA GLY A 145 5.98 -15.58 4.75
C GLY A 145 5.82 -14.20 4.09
N VAL A 146 5.43 -14.21 2.81
CA VAL A 146 5.32 -12.98 2.00
C VAL A 146 4.27 -12.02 2.53
N THR A 147 3.16 -12.51 3.07
CA THR A 147 2.08 -11.67 3.62
C THR A 147 2.55 -10.95 4.90
N ALA A 148 3.21 -11.66 5.82
CA ALA A 148 3.79 -11.05 7.03
C ALA A 148 4.85 -9.99 6.66
N ARG A 149 5.71 -10.31 5.70
CA ARG A 149 6.75 -9.41 5.21
C ARG A 149 6.16 -8.15 4.59
N CYS A 150 5.14 -8.31 3.75
CA CYS A 150 4.44 -7.19 3.13
C CYS A 150 3.78 -6.29 4.19
N PHE A 151 3.07 -6.88 5.16
CA PHE A 151 2.47 -6.13 6.26
C PHE A 151 3.50 -5.30 7.03
N LEU A 152 4.65 -5.89 7.36
CA LEU A 152 5.73 -5.20 8.07
C LEU A 152 6.38 -4.10 7.21
N HIS A 153 6.50 -4.29 5.91
CA HIS A 153 7.01 -3.29 4.97
C HIS A 153 6.07 -2.07 4.90
N GLU A 154 4.76 -2.32 4.75
CA GLU A 154 3.78 -1.23 4.69
C GLU A 154 3.61 -0.55 6.06
N LEU A 155 3.76 -1.28 7.17
CA LEU A 155 3.75 -0.70 8.52
C LEU A 155 4.96 0.23 8.74
N ASP A 156 6.14 -0.12 8.24
CA ASP A 156 7.30 0.77 8.26
C ASP A 156 7.01 2.11 7.58
N HIS A 157 6.30 2.09 6.43
CA HIS A 157 5.85 3.32 5.79
C HIS A 157 4.91 4.16 6.66
N MET A 158 4.05 3.51 7.45
CA MET A 158 3.17 4.21 8.41
C MET A 158 3.96 4.87 9.54
N ASP A 159 5.10 4.28 9.90
CA ASP A 159 5.99 4.76 10.95
C ASP A 159 7.09 5.71 10.41
N GLY A 160 7.03 6.10 9.13
CA GLY A 160 8.00 6.98 8.48
C GLY A 160 9.37 6.34 8.28
N LYS A 161 9.47 5.02 8.34
CA LYS A 161 10.70 4.25 8.13
C LYS A 161 10.82 3.82 6.68
N LYS A 162 12.03 3.90 6.13
CA LYS A 162 12.31 3.45 4.76
C LYS A 162 13.07 2.12 4.81
N PHE A 163 12.67 1.17 3.96
CA PHE A 163 13.32 -0.16 3.94
C PHE A 163 14.82 -0.10 3.64
N VAL A 164 15.30 0.96 2.98
CA VAL A 164 16.73 1.22 2.73
C VAL A 164 17.54 1.49 4.00
N GLU A 165 16.90 1.90 5.08
CA GLU A 165 17.50 2.19 6.39
C GLU A 165 17.73 0.91 7.21
N LEU A 166 17.10 -0.20 6.82
CA LEU A 166 17.21 -1.50 7.49
C LEU A 166 18.45 -2.30 7.10
N VAL A 167 19.28 -1.76 6.21
CA VAL A 167 20.52 -2.41 5.78
C VAL A 167 21.72 -1.48 5.96
N GLY A 168 22.91 -2.07 6.13
CA GLY A 168 24.15 -1.29 6.24
C GLY A 168 24.51 -0.56 4.95
N PRO A 169 25.29 0.55 5.04
CA PRO A 169 25.66 1.39 3.89
C PRO A 169 26.32 0.63 2.74
N ALA A 170 27.20 -0.34 3.02
CA ALA A 170 27.87 -1.12 2.01
C ALA A 170 26.90 -2.00 1.20
N THR A 171 25.92 -2.62 1.87
CA THR A 171 24.86 -3.42 1.25
C THR A 171 24.00 -2.53 0.34
N LEU A 172 23.56 -1.36 0.86
CA LEU A 172 22.77 -0.41 0.09
C LEU A 172 23.51 0.09 -1.15
N MET A 173 24.80 0.44 -1.01
CA MET A 173 25.61 0.91 -2.15
C MET A 173 25.74 -0.18 -3.22
N THR A 174 25.95 -1.43 -2.82
CA THR A 174 26.04 -2.57 -3.76
C THR A 174 24.70 -2.78 -4.50
N ALA A 175 23.58 -2.72 -3.78
CA ALA A 175 22.25 -2.86 -4.35
C ALA A 175 21.93 -1.71 -5.33
N LYS A 176 22.24 -0.45 -4.98
CA LYS A 176 22.07 0.71 -5.87
C LYS A 176 22.90 0.59 -7.16
N ARG A 177 24.13 0.13 -7.10
CA ARG A 177 24.94 -0.15 -8.31
C ARG A 177 24.29 -1.21 -9.22
N LYS A 178 23.71 -2.25 -8.62
CA LYS A 178 22.97 -3.29 -9.37
C LYS A 178 21.71 -2.73 -10.00
N GLN A 179 20.95 -1.92 -9.27
CA GLN A 179 19.77 -1.21 -9.76
C GLN A 179 20.11 -0.34 -10.99
N GLU A 180 21.14 0.51 -10.89
CA GLU A 180 21.57 1.37 -12.01
C GLU A 180 21.92 0.58 -13.28
N LYS A 181 22.66 -0.53 -13.12
CA LYS A 181 23.01 -1.41 -14.26
C LYS A 181 21.75 -2.00 -14.90
N MET A 182 20.79 -2.41 -14.11
CA MET A 182 19.53 -2.98 -14.58
C MET A 182 18.69 -1.92 -15.30
N MET A 183 18.57 -0.72 -14.73
CA MET A 183 17.82 0.39 -15.35
C MET A 183 18.47 0.84 -16.68
N LYS A 184 19.80 0.96 -16.75
CA LYS A 184 20.51 1.25 -18.01
C LYS A 184 20.24 0.19 -19.09
N LYS A 185 20.20 -1.10 -18.70
CA LYS A 185 19.88 -2.20 -19.63
C LYS A 185 18.42 -2.13 -20.11
N PHE A 186 17.49 -1.82 -19.21
CA PHE A 186 16.07 -1.65 -19.55
C PHE A 186 15.87 -0.51 -20.57
N VAL A 187 16.39 0.69 -20.31
CA VAL A 187 16.29 1.84 -21.22
C VAL A 187 16.90 1.54 -22.61
N ARG A 188 18.05 0.84 -22.65
CA ARG A 188 18.66 0.45 -23.93
C ARG A 188 17.78 -0.51 -24.75
N ARG A 189 17.02 -1.41 -24.06
CA ARG A 189 16.10 -2.33 -24.73
C ARG A 189 14.86 -1.61 -25.30
N GLN A 190 14.35 -0.61 -24.60
CA GLN A 190 13.21 0.18 -25.08
C GLN A 190 13.57 1.04 -26.31
N LYS A 191 14.80 1.58 -26.38
CA LYS A 191 15.28 2.35 -27.55
C LYS A 191 15.54 1.51 -28.81
N LYS A 192 15.54 0.17 -28.69
CA LYS A 192 15.76 -0.76 -29.82
C LYS A 192 14.46 -1.36 -30.39
N LYS A 193 13.33 -1.06 -29.75
CA LYS A 193 11.98 -1.37 -30.25
C LYS A 193 11.36 -0.14 -30.91
#